data_a11f7872638ead3ffe011b4ba02026bb
#
_entry.id   a11f7872638ead3ffe011b4ba02026bb
#
_cell.length_a   1.000
_cell.length_b   1.000
_cell.length_c   1.000
_cell.angle_alpha   90.00
_cell.angle_beta   90.00
_cell.angle_gamma   90.00
#
_symmetry.space_group_name_H-M   'P 1'
#
loop_
_entity.id
_entity.type
_entity.pdbx_description
1 polymer ?
#
loop_
_entity_poly.entity_id
_entity_poly.type
_entity_poly.pdbx_seq_one_letter_code
_entity_poly.pdbx_strand_id
1 'polypeptide(L)'
;MQSRKRALVAAATSAALAIGALTALVGGVGTAQASPAPAAAKPAAAAASSGGVKIAYYDQWSVYGNAYYPKNLDTSGVAGKLNILNYSFENIDPTNLTCFEATKASDATNESDPNAGDGAGDAFADYQKSYAAADSVDGVADVWNQPIVGNFNQLKKLKAKYPNLKIVASIGGWTYSKYFSDAAKTDASRKKLVSSCIDMFIKGNLPVQGGYGGTGTGAGIFDGFDIDWEYPGSPGGHTGNHYSSADKANYTALLAEFRTELDAYGAANGGKHMLLTAALPAGQDKIANIETNKISASLDYANIMTYDMHGAFETTGPTNFQDPLYQSSKDPSGAVPPGTEKYSTDAAIKAWTTGDQAYGIAGGFPANKITMGYPLYYRGWTGVPAGANHGLYSSATGPAAARGLSQTAGTAYYKELTGIVDNASTTFYDAASQSNWFYNGTEFWTGLGAQAIQAKADYAHCHGLAGSMMYSLLDSDPSATLFNKIVTATNGSASGCGSPTTPPTTPPTTPPTTPPTTPPTTPPTTPPTTPPASCGSLPSWVSSAVYVAGNQVSWKGHKWNAKWWTTNEEPGTTGEWGVWQDLGAC
;
A
#
# COMPACT_ATOMS: atom_id res chain seq x y z
N MET A 1 -66.71 2.81 -11.35
CA MET A 1 -67.50 1.85 -12.17
C MET A 1 -66.67 0.60 -12.34
N GLN A 2 -67.15 -0.43 -11.64
CA GLN A 2 -67.22 -1.87 -11.98
C GLN A 2 -65.93 -2.51 -12.54
N SER A 3 -65.21 -3.30 -11.75
CA SER A 3 -65.45 -4.69 -11.29
C SER A 3 -65.51 -5.72 -12.45
N ARG A 4 -64.57 -6.70 -12.41
CA ARG A 4 -64.95 -8.14 -12.39
C ARG A 4 -63.72 -9.04 -12.16
N LYS A 5 -63.91 -9.87 -11.15
CA LYS A 5 -63.14 -11.06 -10.73
C LYS A 5 -63.40 -12.24 -11.68
N ARG A 6 -62.50 -13.23 -11.67
CA ARG A 6 -62.70 -14.70 -11.64
C ARG A 6 -61.33 -15.34 -11.87
N ALA A 7 -60.68 -16.07 -11.02
CA ALA A 7 -60.96 -17.28 -10.22
C ALA A 7 -60.64 -18.63 -10.97
N LEU A 8 -59.67 -19.33 -10.38
CA LEU A 8 -59.45 -20.77 -10.20
C LEU A 8 -59.52 -21.72 -11.41
N VAL A 9 -58.52 -22.64 -11.50
CA VAL A 9 -58.71 -24.07 -11.23
C VAL A 9 -57.32 -24.74 -11.04
N ALA A 10 -57.22 -25.58 -9.98
CA ALA A 10 -56.14 -26.50 -9.65
C ALA A 10 -56.41 -27.87 -10.33
N ALA A 11 -55.32 -28.60 -10.60
CA ALA A 11 -55.44 -30.06 -10.75
C ALA A 11 -54.14 -30.74 -10.23
N ALA A 12 -54.34 -31.57 -9.21
CA ALA A 12 -53.39 -32.50 -8.65
C ALA A 12 -53.65 -33.90 -9.24
N THR A 13 -52.60 -34.70 -9.40
CA THR A 13 -52.65 -36.20 -9.43
C THR A 13 -51.23 -36.70 -9.09
N SER A 14 -50.94 -37.25 -7.91
CA SER A 14 -51.04 -38.62 -7.37
C SER A 14 -50.08 -39.64 -8.02
N ALA A 15 -49.00 -39.97 -7.30
CA ALA A 15 -48.64 -41.18 -6.55
C ALA A 15 -48.48 -42.50 -7.30
N ALA A 16 -47.38 -43.19 -7.05
CA ALA A 16 -47.34 -44.67 -6.90
C ALA A 16 -46.13 -45.10 -6.06
N LEU A 17 -46.43 -45.76 -4.94
CA LEU A 17 -45.56 -46.54 -4.07
C LEU A 17 -45.10 -47.84 -4.75
N ALA A 18 -43.88 -48.31 -4.45
CA ALA A 18 -43.53 -49.71 -4.48
C ALA A 18 -42.74 -50.05 -3.21
N ILE A 19 -43.34 -50.93 -2.41
CA ILE A 19 -42.81 -51.56 -1.19
C ILE A 19 -42.15 -52.88 -1.62
N GLY A 20 -40.95 -53.16 -1.16
CA GLY A 20 -40.24 -54.41 -1.31
C GLY A 20 -39.52 -54.79 0.00
N ALA A 21 -39.81 -55.99 0.49
CA ALA A 21 -39.73 -56.50 1.84
C ALA A 21 -38.33 -56.77 2.42
N LEU A 22 -38.32 -56.79 3.77
CA LEU A 22 -37.32 -57.25 4.72
C LEU A 22 -36.78 -58.67 4.48
N THR A 23 -35.49 -58.84 4.75
CA THR A 23 -34.97 -60.01 5.47
C THR A 23 -33.86 -59.58 6.43
N ALA A 24 -34.06 -59.90 7.69
CA ALA A 24 -33.11 -59.69 8.79
C ALA A 24 -32.09 -60.83 8.82
N LEU A 25 -30.82 -60.48 9.02
CA LEU A 25 -29.82 -61.41 9.61
C LEU A 25 -29.05 -60.65 10.71
N VAL A 26 -29.11 -61.23 11.90
CA VAL A 26 -28.39 -60.82 13.12
C VAL A 26 -26.97 -61.35 13.03
N GLY A 27 -26.00 -60.52 13.40
CA GLY A 27 -24.64 -60.98 13.67
C GLY A 27 -23.56 -59.91 13.73
N GLY A 28 -23.03 -59.66 14.90
CA GLY A 28 -21.67 -59.17 15.09
C GLY A 28 -21.50 -57.68 15.41
N VAL A 29 -21.41 -57.39 16.72
CA VAL A 29 -20.93 -56.09 17.22
C VAL A 29 -19.43 -55.98 16.96
N GLY A 30 -19.07 -55.20 15.93
CA GLY A 30 -17.72 -54.75 15.68
C GLY A 30 -17.68 -53.25 15.80
N THR A 31 -16.93 -52.71 16.74
CA THR A 31 -16.67 -51.29 16.90
C THR A 31 -15.86 -50.82 15.67
N ALA A 32 -16.52 -50.20 14.71
CA ALA A 32 -15.85 -49.52 13.62
C ALA A 32 -15.33 -48.16 14.12
N GLN A 33 -14.01 -48.02 14.29
CA GLN A 33 -13.35 -46.74 14.39
C GLN A 33 -13.61 -45.98 13.08
N ALA A 34 -14.24 -44.80 13.20
CA ALA A 34 -14.38 -43.89 12.10
C ALA A 34 -12.98 -43.41 11.66
N SER A 35 -12.58 -43.73 10.44
CA SER A 35 -11.43 -43.12 9.80
C SER A 35 -11.66 -41.63 9.69
N PRO A 36 -10.66 -40.76 10.00
CA PRO A 36 -10.79 -39.34 9.80
C PRO A 36 -11.01 -39.08 8.30
N ALA A 37 -11.98 -38.20 8.00
CA ALA A 37 -12.22 -37.71 6.65
C ALA A 37 -10.93 -37.12 6.09
N PRO A 38 -10.59 -37.34 4.81
CA PRO A 38 -9.43 -36.71 4.20
C PRO A 38 -9.57 -35.19 4.31
N ALA A 39 -8.55 -34.55 4.86
CA ALA A 39 -8.46 -33.09 4.90
C ALA A 39 -8.62 -32.56 3.47
N ALA A 40 -9.54 -31.61 3.29
CA ALA A 40 -9.75 -30.96 2.02
C ALA A 40 -8.39 -30.44 1.50
N ALA A 41 -8.00 -30.86 0.32
CA ALA A 41 -6.78 -30.40 -0.32
C ALA A 41 -6.85 -28.88 -0.47
N LYS A 42 -5.88 -28.19 0.13
CA LYS A 42 -5.70 -26.75 -0.01
C LYS A 42 -5.62 -26.43 -1.50
N PRO A 43 -6.40 -25.47 -2.03
CA PRO A 43 -6.29 -25.10 -3.44
C PRO A 43 -4.83 -24.74 -3.75
N ALA A 44 -4.30 -25.31 -4.81
CA ALA A 44 -2.97 -24.96 -5.28
C ALA A 44 -2.99 -23.47 -5.66
N ALA A 45 -2.03 -22.70 -5.12
CA ALA A 45 -1.78 -21.35 -5.59
C ALA A 45 -1.66 -21.37 -7.12
N ALA A 46 -2.26 -20.37 -7.79
CA ALA A 46 -2.17 -20.25 -9.23
C ALA A 46 -0.70 -20.37 -9.65
N ALA A 47 -0.40 -21.27 -10.59
CA ALA A 47 0.97 -21.49 -11.04
C ALA A 47 1.54 -20.17 -11.51
N ALA A 48 2.69 -19.76 -10.94
CA ALA A 48 3.42 -18.59 -11.38
C ALA A 48 3.68 -18.72 -12.88
N SER A 49 3.24 -17.72 -13.67
CA SER A 49 3.57 -17.65 -15.09
C SER A 49 5.09 -17.67 -15.22
N SER A 50 5.63 -18.31 -16.27
CA SER A 50 7.04 -18.23 -16.59
C SER A 50 7.39 -16.76 -16.87
N GLY A 51 7.77 -15.98 -15.84
CA GLY A 51 8.05 -14.56 -15.96
C GLY A 51 7.46 -13.68 -14.86
N GLY A 52 7.25 -14.19 -13.63
CA GLY A 52 6.75 -13.42 -12.49
C GLY A 52 5.32 -12.86 -12.66
N VAL A 53 4.69 -12.50 -11.55
CA VAL A 53 3.36 -11.88 -11.50
C VAL A 53 3.51 -10.38 -11.73
N LYS A 54 2.62 -9.78 -12.53
CA LYS A 54 2.53 -8.34 -12.78
C LYS A 54 1.19 -7.85 -12.27
N ILE A 55 1.23 -7.01 -11.24
CA ILE A 55 0.09 -6.34 -10.63
C ILE A 55 0.23 -4.85 -10.86
N ALA A 56 -0.85 -4.14 -11.19
CA ALA A 56 -0.82 -2.69 -11.29
C ALA A 56 -2.13 -2.07 -10.83
N TYR A 57 -2.05 -0.86 -10.32
CA TYR A 57 -3.19 -0.08 -9.86
C TYR A 57 -3.73 0.80 -10.98
N TYR A 58 -5.07 0.87 -11.07
CA TYR A 58 -5.82 1.77 -11.92
C TYR A 58 -6.71 2.64 -11.05
N ASP A 59 -6.46 3.94 -11.08
CA ASP A 59 -7.15 4.92 -10.25
C ASP A 59 -8.52 5.26 -10.85
N GLN A 60 -9.61 5.11 -10.06
CA GLN A 60 -10.99 5.36 -10.53
C GLN A 60 -11.17 6.79 -11.05
N TRP A 61 -10.49 7.77 -10.44
CA TRP A 61 -10.54 9.20 -10.82
C TRP A 61 -9.72 9.58 -12.06
N SER A 62 -8.99 8.66 -12.66
CA SER A 62 -8.14 8.90 -13.83
C SER A 62 -8.93 9.38 -15.06
N VAL A 63 -10.24 9.18 -15.06
CA VAL A 63 -11.19 9.52 -16.13
C VAL A 63 -11.51 11.02 -16.22
N TYR A 64 -11.12 11.83 -15.22
CA TYR A 64 -11.38 13.27 -15.20
C TYR A 64 -10.29 14.05 -15.95
N GLY A 65 -9.59 14.97 -15.28
CA GLY A 65 -8.60 15.87 -15.91
C GLY A 65 -7.46 15.17 -16.65
N ASN A 66 -7.16 13.93 -16.28
CA ASN A 66 -6.15 13.11 -16.95
C ASN A 66 -6.65 12.39 -18.22
N ALA A 67 -7.98 12.23 -18.37
CA ALA A 67 -8.61 11.51 -19.48
C ALA A 67 -7.97 10.13 -19.76
N TYR A 68 -7.55 9.44 -18.69
CA TYR A 68 -6.97 8.09 -18.76
C TYR A 68 -8.06 7.07 -18.49
N TYR A 69 -8.55 6.44 -19.55
CA TYR A 69 -9.70 5.54 -19.53
C TYR A 69 -9.27 4.07 -19.49
N PRO A 70 -10.12 3.12 -19.07
CA PRO A 70 -9.82 1.68 -19.20
C PRO A 70 -9.43 1.26 -20.62
N LYS A 71 -9.90 1.96 -21.65
CA LYS A 71 -9.44 1.80 -23.04
C LYS A 71 -7.94 2.00 -23.22
N ASN A 72 -7.33 2.91 -22.44
CA ASN A 72 -5.89 3.16 -22.53
C ASN A 72 -5.07 1.93 -22.15
N LEU A 73 -5.58 1.07 -21.27
CA LEU A 73 -4.96 -0.22 -20.92
C LEU A 73 -4.91 -1.18 -22.10
N ASP A 74 -5.93 -1.13 -22.95
CA ASP A 74 -5.99 -1.90 -24.19
C ASP A 74 -5.06 -1.32 -25.27
N THR A 75 -5.17 -0.03 -25.55
CA THR A 75 -4.44 0.61 -26.66
C THR A 75 -2.93 0.70 -26.42
N SER A 76 -2.48 0.80 -25.17
CA SER A 76 -1.06 0.74 -24.80
C SER A 76 -0.52 -0.70 -24.70
N GLY A 77 -1.39 -1.71 -24.78
CA GLY A 77 -1.04 -3.12 -24.60
C GLY A 77 -0.74 -3.54 -23.16
N VAL A 78 -1.06 -2.71 -22.17
CA VAL A 78 -0.90 -2.99 -20.73
C VAL A 78 -1.76 -4.18 -20.32
N ALA A 79 -3.05 -4.18 -20.68
CA ALA A 79 -4.01 -5.22 -20.28
C ALA A 79 -3.58 -6.63 -20.69
N GLY A 80 -2.93 -6.79 -21.84
CA GLY A 80 -2.43 -8.09 -22.32
C GLY A 80 -1.18 -8.61 -21.57
N LYS A 81 -0.56 -7.77 -20.75
CA LYS A 81 0.69 -8.10 -20.02
C LYS A 81 0.49 -8.22 -18.51
N LEU A 82 -0.63 -7.71 -17.99
CA LEU A 82 -0.98 -7.80 -16.57
C LEU A 82 -1.56 -9.17 -16.22
N ASN A 83 -1.29 -9.60 -14.99
CA ASN A 83 -1.97 -10.72 -14.34
C ASN A 83 -3.16 -10.21 -13.50
N ILE A 84 -2.96 -9.13 -12.75
CA ILE A 84 -3.97 -8.55 -11.86
C ILE A 84 -4.00 -7.03 -12.04
N LEU A 85 -5.19 -6.47 -12.18
CA LEU A 85 -5.49 -5.05 -12.14
C LEU A 85 -6.19 -4.74 -10.82
N ASN A 86 -5.58 -3.94 -9.97
CA ASN A 86 -6.19 -3.41 -8.75
C ASN A 86 -6.93 -2.12 -9.12
N TYR A 87 -8.25 -2.15 -9.04
CA TYR A 87 -9.09 -0.96 -9.25
C TYR A 87 -9.21 -0.20 -7.94
N SER A 88 -8.76 1.04 -7.87
CA SER A 88 -8.54 1.81 -6.64
C SER A 88 -9.19 3.19 -6.68
N PHE A 89 -9.81 3.65 -5.61
CA PHE A 89 -10.02 2.98 -4.32
C PHE A 89 -11.48 3.00 -3.92
N GLU A 90 -11.92 1.91 -3.27
CA GLU A 90 -13.20 1.82 -2.61
C GLU A 90 -13.06 2.18 -1.12
N ASN A 91 -14.15 2.62 -0.48
CA ASN A 91 -14.10 3.17 0.86
C ASN A 91 -14.99 2.40 1.84
N ILE A 92 -14.81 2.67 3.13
CA ILE A 92 -15.60 2.14 4.24
C ILE A 92 -16.56 3.24 4.73
N ASP A 93 -17.86 2.92 4.80
CA ASP A 93 -18.89 3.83 5.34
C ASP A 93 -18.58 4.21 6.79
N PRO A 94 -18.49 5.51 7.12
CA PRO A 94 -18.07 5.97 8.44
C PRO A 94 -19.04 5.61 9.58
N THR A 95 -20.31 5.34 9.24
CA THR A 95 -21.37 5.05 10.22
C THR A 95 -21.67 3.57 10.30
N ASN A 96 -21.80 2.94 9.13
CA ASN A 96 -22.22 1.55 9.04
C ASN A 96 -21.06 0.57 9.08
N LEU A 97 -19.84 1.02 8.80
CA LEU A 97 -18.64 0.18 8.67
C LEU A 97 -18.84 -0.94 7.63
N THR A 98 -19.33 -0.55 6.46
CA THR A 98 -19.61 -1.41 5.30
C THR A 98 -18.91 -0.86 4.07
N CYS A 99 -18.66 -1.69 3.04
CA CYS A 99 -18.45 -1.16 1.70
C CYS A 99 -19.69 -0.37 1.27
N PHE A 100 -19.49 0.71 0.52
CA PHE A 100 -20.56 1.56 0.03
C PHE A 100 -20.12 2.29 -1.24
N GLU A 101 -21.09 2.87 -1.92
CA GLU A 101 -20.90 3.70 -3.09
C GLU A 101 -21.50 5.08 -2.86
N ALA A 102 -20.79 6.12 -3.23
CA ALA A 102 -21.21 7.50 -3.07
C ALA A 102 -20.74 8.37 -4.24
N THR A 103 -21.42 9.51 -4.44
CA THR A 103 -21.03 10.54 -5.41
C THR A 103 -20.36 11.75 -4.75
N LYS A 104 -20.11 11.67 -3.44
CA LYS A 104 -19.37 12.70 -2.71
C LYS A 104 -17.89 12.53 -2.98
N ALA A 105 -17.27 13.51 -3.63
CA ALA A 105 -15.82 13.52 -3.82
C ALA A 105 -15.06 13.65 -2.48
N SER A 106 -13.89 13.05 -2.40
CA SER A 106 -12.90 13.36 -1.35
C SER A 106 -12.37 14.79 -1.53
N ASP A 107 -11.95 15.44 -0.45
CA ASP A 107 -11.24 16.71 -0.55
C ASP A 107 -9.74 16.47 -0.80
N ALA A 108 -9.39 16.26 -2.06
CA ALA A 108 -8.01 16.09 -2.48
C ALA A 108 -7.16 17.38 -2.42
N THR A 109 -7.80 18.54 -2.15
CA THR A 109 -7.09 19.83 -2.07
C THR A 109 -6.52 20.09 -0.68
N ASN A 110 -6.97 19.35 0.33
CA ASN A 110 -6.53 19.47 1.71
C ASN A 110 -6.26 18.10 2.34
N GLU A 111 -5.13 17.50 1.99
CA GLU A 111 -4.70 16.22 2.57
C GLU A 111 -4.49 16.26 4.10
N SER A 112 -4.48 17.44 4.70
CA SER A 112 -4.42 17.63 6.15
C SER A 112 -5.80 17.61 6.82
N ASP A 113 -6.89 17.58 6.06
CA ASP A 113 -8.24 17.47 6.63
C ASP A 113 -8.49 16.04 7.13
N PRO A 114 -8.67 15.84 8.44
CA PRO A 114 -8.90 14.51 9.00
C PRO A 114 -10.19 13.84 8.49
N ASN A 115 -11.07 14.58 7.82
CA ASN A 115 -12.35 14.12 7.29
C ASN A 115 -12.40 14.09 5.76
N ALA A 116 -11.26 14.28 5.08
CA ALA A 116 -11.20 14.36 3.62
C ALA A 116 -11.89 13.17 2.91
N GLY A 117 -11.76 11.96 3.47
CA GLY A 117 -12.36 10.74 2.92
C GLY A 117 -13.73 10.36 3.49
N ASP A 118 -14.27 11.09 4.47
CA ASP A 118 -15.50 10.67 5.19
C ASP A 118 -16.73 10.64 4.29
N GLY A 119 -17.26 9.44 4.05
CA GLY A 119 -18.42 9.23 3.17
C GLY A 119 -18.15 9.59 1.71
N ALA A 120 -16.90 9.71 1.31
CA ALA A 120 -16.51 9.95 -0.07
C ALA A 120 -16.45 8.65 -0.87
N GLY A 121 -16.69 8.74 -2.17
CA GLY A 121 -16.62 7.67 -3.15
C GLY A 121 -16.79 8.27 -4.54
N ASP A 122 -16.71 7.46 -5.58
CA ASP A 122 -16.84 7.94 -6.95
C ASP A 122 -17.77 7.07 -7.80
N ALA A 123 -18.97 6.82 -7.28
CA ALA A 123 -20.02 6.08 -8.00
C ALA A 123 -20.30 6.66 -9.41
N PHE A 124 -19.96 7.95 -9.63
CA PHE A 124 -20.08 8.54 -10.96
C PHE A 124 -19.05 7.95 -11.93
N ALA A 125 -17.76 7.92 -11.58
CA ALA A 125 -16.73 7.29 -12.40
C ALA A 125 -16.96 5.78 -12.51
N ASP A 126 -17.38 5.14 -11.42
CA ASP A 126 -17.53 3.71 -11.32
C ASP A 126 -18.61 3.16 -12.25
N TYR A 127 -19.85 3.68 -12.18
CA TYR A 127 -20.94 3.08 -12.96
C TYR A 127 -21.99 4.05 -13.50
N GLN A 128 -21.74 5.40 -13.48
CA GLN A 128 -22.71 6.39 -13.96
C GLN A 128 -22.20 7.25 -15.12
N LYS A 129 -20.88 7.34 -15.35
CA LYS A 129 -20.28 8.12 -16.42
C LYS A 129 -20.41 7.39 -17.76
N SER A 130 -21.25 7.90 -18.68
CA SER A 130 -21.34 7.37 -20.04
C SER A 130 -20.06 7.56 -20.83
N TYR A 131 -19.70 6.54 -21.59
CA TYR A 131 -18.55 6.55 -22.49
C TYR A 131 -19.00 6.67 -23.96
N ALA A 132 -18.36 7.60 -24.69
CA ALA A 132 -18.48 7.66 -26.14
C ALA A 132 -17.73 6.48 -26.80
N ALA A 133 -18.04 6.17 -28.03
CA ALA A 133 -17.37 5.11 -28.78
C ALA A 133 -15.85 5.29 -28.84
N ALA A 134 -15.39 6.55 -28.94
CA ALA A 134 -13.96 6.86 -28.96
C ALA A 134 -13.22 6.47 -27.68
N ASP A 135 -13.90 6.48 -26.54
CA ASP A 135 -13.32 6.24 -25.20
C ASP A 135 -13.65 4.84 -24.66
N SER A 136 -14.51 4.09 -25.36
CA SER A 136 -14.94 2.74 -24.97
C SER A 136 -13.93 1.69 -25.43
N VAL A 137 -13.70 0.66 -24.59
CA VAL A 137 -12.76 -0.44 -24.85
C VAL A 137 -13.07 -1.19 -26.14
N ASP A 138 -14.35 -1.43 -26.45
CA ASP A 138 -14.80 -2.13 -27.64
C ASP A 138 -15.17 -1.21 -28.82
N GLY A 139 -15.00 0.10 -28.65
CA GLY A 139 -15.37 1.08 -29.67
C GLY A 139 -16.88 1.32 -29.81
N VAL A 140 -17.70 0.79 -28.87
CA VAL A 140 -19.15 0.97 -28.84
C VAL A 140 -19.53 1.92 -27.71
N ALA A 141 -20.26 2.99 -28.06
CA ALA A 141 -20.75 3.95 -27.06
C ALA A 141 -21.76 3.32 -26.12
N ASP A 142 -21.80 3.82 -24.89
CA ASP A 142 -22.89 3.49 -23.96
C ASP A 142 -24.22 4.04 -24.51
N VAL A 143 -25.31 3.34 -24.22
CA VAL A 143 -26.64 3.70 -24.67
C VAL A 143 -27.53 4.08 -23.48
N TRP A 144 -28.53 4.91 -23.78
CA TRP A 144 -29.57 5.25 -22.81
C TRP A 144 -30.25 3.97 -22.27
N ASN A 145 -30.55 3.90 -21.00
CA ASN A 145 -31.23 2.80 -20.30
C ASN A 145 -30.42 1.50 -20.07
N GLN A 146 -29.15 1.44 -20.36
CA GLN A 146 -28.36 0.31 -19.88
C GLN A 146 -28.14 0.42 -18.35
N PRO A 147 -28.16 -0.71 -17.62
CA PRO A 147 -28.16 -0.68 -16.16
C PRO A 147 -26.84 -0.26 -15.54
N ILE A 148 -25.74 -0.32 -16.28
CA ILE A 148 -24.39 0.03 -15.85
C ILE A 148 -23.62 0.69 -16.98
N VAL A 149 -22.97 1.79 -16.69
CA VAL A 149 -21.99 2.48 -17.54
C VAL A 149 -20.67 2.65 -16.77
N GLY A 150 -19.91 3.67 -17.00
CA GLY A 150 -18.71 3.99 -16.21
C GLY A 150 -17.55 3.01 -16.38
N ASN A 151 -16.59 3.17 -15.49
CA ASN A 151 -15.41 2.29 -15.45
C ASN A 151 -15.80 0.82 -15.32
N PHE A 152 -16.79 0.49 -14.51
CA PHE A 152 -17.24 -0.90 -14.30
C PHE A 152 -17.71 -1.57 -15.59
N ASN A 153 -18.48 -0.85 -16.43
CA ASN A 153 -18.86 -1.36 -17.75
C ASN A 153 -17.62 -1.52 -18.67
N GLN A 154 -16.70 -0.57 -18.63
CA GLN A 154 -15.47 -0.67 -19.42
C GLN A 154 -14.57 -1.81 -18.95
N LEU A 155 -14.50 -2.09 -17.63
CA LEU A 155 -13.78 -3.24 -17.09
C LEU A 155 -14.41 -4.58 -17.50
N LYS A 156 -15.76 -4.66 -17.61
CA LYS A 156 -16.44 -5.83 -18.21
C LYS A 156 -15.99 -6.06 -19.65
N LYS A 157 -15.96 -4.99 -20.46
CA LYS A 157 -15.51 -5.05 -21.86
C LYS A 157 -14.03 -5.45 -21.94
N LEU A 158 -13.20 -4.94 -21.02
CA LEU A 158 -11.78 -5.26 -20.95
C LEU A 158 -11.56 -6.76 -20.62
N LYS A 159 -12.30 -7.31 -19.64
CA LYS A 159 -12.24 -8.74 -19.31
C LYS A 159 -12.72 -9.64 -20.45
N ALA A 160 -13.74 -9.22 -21.19
CA ALA A 160 -14.19 -9.96 -22.36
C ALA A 160 -13.09 -10.07 -23.44
N LYS A 161 -12.29 -8.99 -23.60
CA LYS A 161 -11.15 -8.96 -24.53
C LYS A 161 -9.91 -9.68 -23.97
N TYR A 162 -9.69 -9.63 -22.66
CA TYR A 162 -8.54 -10.20 -21.96
C TYR A 162 -9.00 -11.17 -20.85
N PRO A 163 -9.47 -12.38 -21.19
CA PRO A 163 -10.12 -13.30 -20.23
C PRO A 163 -9.18 -13.82 -19.12
N ASN A 164 -7.88 -13.72 -19.31
CA ASN A 164 -6.88 -14.09 -18.31
C ASN A 164 -6.58 -12.96 -17.30
N LEU A 165 -6.94 -11.71 -17.62
CA LEU A 165 -6.77 -10.59 -16.72
C LEU A 165 -7.72 -10.72 -15.52
N LYS A 166 -7.17 -10.70 -14.32
CA LYS A 166 -7.94 -10.63 -13.08
C LYS A 166 -8.09 -9.18 -12.67
N ILE A 167 -9.26 -8.82 -12.14
CA ILE A 167 -9.52 -7.48 -11.63
C ILE A 167 -9.99 -7.62 -10.19
N VAL A 168 -9.38 -6.89 -9.26
CA VAL A 168 -9.79 -6.85 -7.85
C VAL A 168 -10.16 -5.43 -7.45
N ALA A 169 -11.13 -5.30 -6.56
CA ALA A 169 -11.47 -4.01 -5.95
C ALA A 169 -10.51 -3.74 -4.80
N SER A 170 -9.77 -2.64 -4.87
CA SER A 170 -8.88 -2.21 -3.80
C SER A 170 -9.62 -1.29 -2.83
N ILE A 171 -9.63 -1.66 -1.55
CA ILE A 171 -10.34 -0.95 -0.48
C ILE A 171 -9.32 -0.26 0.40
N GLY A 172 -9.48 1.06 0.59
CA GLY A 172 -8.63 1.86 1.45
C GLY A 172 -7.73 2.84 0.70
N GLY A 173 -6.43 2.63 0.76
CA GLY A 173 -5.42 3.59 0.33
C GLY A 173 -5.26 4.73 1.32
N TRP A 174 -4.39 5.70 1.01
CA TRP A 174 -4.03 6.79 1.92
C TRP A 174 -5.24 7.51 2.52
N THR A 175 -6.19 7.94 1.68
CA THR A 175 -7.32 8.78 2.11
C THR A 175 -8.48 7.99 2.73
N TYR A 176 -8.65 6.70 2.38
CA TYR A 176 -9.81 5.90 2.77
C TYR A 176 -9.52 4.83 3.85
N SER A 177 -8.33 4.87 4.47
CA SER A 177 -7.95 3.93 5.54
C SER A 177 -8.54 4.24 6.92
N LYS A 178 -9.23 5.36 7.09
CA LYS A 178 -9.64 5.90 8.39
C LYS A 178 -10.41 4.92 9.27
N TYR A 179 -11.32 4.15 8.72
CA TYR A 179 -12.26 3.33 9.49
C TYR A 179 -11.92 1.84 9.54
N PHE A 180 -10.78 1.42 9.03
CA PHE A 180 -10.36 0.01 9.13
C PHE A 180 -10.23 -0.48 10.58
N SER A 181 -9.65 0.33 11.47
CA SER A 181 -9.50 -0.05 12.88
C SER A 181 -10.85 -0.34 13.55
N ASP A 182 -11.87 0.47 13.24
CA ASP A 182 -13.22 0.27 13.76
C ASP A 182 -13.88 -0.97 13.14
N ALA A 183 -13.78 -1.13 11.84
CA ALA A 183 -14.38 -2.26 11.12
C ALA A 183 -13.70 -3.60 11.46
N ALA A 184 -12.39 -3.59 11.72
CA ALA A 184 -11.64 -4.79 12.08
C ALA A 184 -11.81 -5.22 13.55
N LYS A 185 -12.34 -4.35 14.42
CA LYS A 185 -12.30 -4.47 15.89
C LYS A 185 -13.00 -5.70 16.44
N THR A 186 -14.14 -6.09 15.90
CA THR A 186 -14.94 -7.20 16.41
C THR A 186 -15.27 -8.21 15.31
N ASP A 187 -15.57 -9.45 15.68
CA ASP A 187 -16.03 -10.47 14.72
C ASP A 187 -17.28 -9.99 13.95
N ALA A 188 -18.24 -9.37 14.64
CA ALA A 188 -19.46 -8.88 14.04
C ALA A 188 -19.19 -7.74 13.03
N SER A 189 -18.30 -6.79 13.35
CA SER A 189 -17.96 -5.69 12.43
C SER A 189 -17.15 -6.19 11.23
N ARG A 190 -16.21 -7.13 11.40
CA ARG A 190 -15.50 -7.77 10.30
C ARG A 190 -16.45 -8.47 9.32
N LYS A 191 -17.33 -9.32 9.83
CA LYS A 191 -18.36 -10.02 9.02
C LYS A 191 -19.25 -9.02 8.28
N LYS A 192 -19.66 -7.95 8.94
CA LYS A 192 -20.50 -6.91 8.33
C LYS A 192 -19.78 -6.21 7.18
N LEU A 193 -18.51 -5.82 7.36
CA LEU A 193 -17.70 -5.24 6.28
C LEU A 193 -17.55 -6.22 5.14
N VAL A 194 -17.03 -7.41 5.41
CA VAL A 194 -16.70 -8.40 4.37
C VAL A 194 -17.93 -8.82 3.56
N SER A 195 -19.03 -9.14 4.23
CA SER A 195 -20.28 -9.54 3.55
C SER A 195 -20.85 -8.42 2.68
N SER A 196 -20.76 -7.16 3.12
CA SER A 196 -21.22 -6.01 2.32
C SER A 196 -20.34 -5.80 1.07
N CYS A 197 -19.02 -5.95 1.19
CA CYS A 197 -18.11 -5.84 0.05
C CYS A 197 -18.36 -6.97 -0.98
N ILE A 198 -18.52 -8.20 -0.51
CA ILE A 198 -18.85 -9.33 -1.39
C ILE A 198 -20.19 -9.13 -2.08
N ASP A 199 -21.21 -8.65 -1.35
CA ASP A 199 -22.52 -8.38 -1.93
C ASP A 199 -22.46 -7.31 -3.03
N MET A 200 -21.75 -6.21 -2.76
CA MET A 200 -21.63 -5.10 -3.70
C MET A 200 -20.76 -5.42 -4.90
N PHE A 201 -19.51 -5.85 -4.70
CA PHE A 201 -18.52 -5.94 -5.77
C PHE A 201 -18.43 -7.33 -6.41
N ILE A 202 -18.61 -8.40 -5.65
CA ILE A 202 -18.51 -9.76 -6.22
C ILE A 202 -19.85 -10.23 -6.79
N LYS A 203 -20.95 -10.09 -6.02
CA LYS A 203 -22.28 -10.40 -6.52
C LYS A 203 -22.82 -9.30 -7.43
N GLY A 204 -22.24 -8.09 -7.36
CA GLY A 204 -22.57 -6.97 -8.23
C GLY A 204 -23.88 -6.28 -7.89
N ASN A 205 -24.29 -6.31 -6.62
CA ASN A 205 -25.51 -5.64 -6.15
C ASN A 205 -25.22 -4.15 -5.87
N LEU A 206 -25.00 -3.38 -6.95
CA LEU A 206 -24.70 -1.97 -6.84
C LEU A 206 -25.94 -1.17 -6.40
N PRO A 207 -25.80 -0.14 -5.54
CA PRO A 207 -26.90 0.76 -5.22
C PRO A 207 -27.49 1.41 -6.48
N VAL A 208 -28.81 1.57 -6.51
CA VAL A 208 -29.46 2.32 -7.61
C VAL A 208 -29.27 3.81 -7.36
N GLN A 209 -28.41 4.44 -8.15
CA GLN A 209 -28.10 5.87 -8.08
C GLN A 209 -28.06 6.48 -9.48
N GLY A 210 -28.60 7.67 -9.65
CA GLY A 210 -28.57 8.36 -10.94
C GLY A 210 -29.24 7.60 -12.11
N GLY A 211 -30.05 6.59 -11.82
CA GLY A 211 -30.67 5.72 -12.83
C GLY A 211 -29.86 4.49 -13.21
N TYR A 212 -28.70 4.28 -12.60
CA TYR A 212 -27.78 3.15 -12.84
C TYR A 212 -27.67 2.28 -11.58
N GLY A 213 -27.10 1.08 -11.72
CA GLY A 213 -26.95 0.12 -10.65
C GLY A 213 -28.09 -0.90 -10.60
N GLY A 214 -28.25 -1.55 -9.44
CA GLY A 214 -29.25 -2.59 -9.19
C GLY A 214 -28.62 -3.97 -9.01
N THR A 215 -29.45 -4.93 -8.64
CA THR A 215 -29.05 -6.29 -8.31
C THR A 215 -28.32 -6.98 -9.48
N GLY A 216 -27.11 -7.45 -9.23
CA GLY A 216 -26.30 -8.20 -10.17
C GLY A 216 -25.71 -7.41 -11.35
N THR A 217 -25.92 -6.09 -11.42
CA THR A 217 -25.43 -5.27 -12.56
C THR A 217 -23.91 -5.23 -12.63
N GLY A 218 -23.22 -5.25 -11.48
CA GLY A 218 -21.77 -5.32 -11.36
C GLY A 218 -21.18 -6.75 -11.40
N ALA A 219 -22.00 -7.79 -11.50
CA ALA A 219 -21.52 -9.16 -11.43
C ALA A 219 -20.50 -9.49 -12.52
N GLY A 220 -19.43 -10.23 -12.14
CA GLY A 220 -18.39 -10.70 -13.07
C GLY A 220 -17.31 -9.67 -13.40
N ILE A 221 -17.32 -8.49 -12.79
CA ILE A 221 -16.25 -7.48 -12.91
C ILE A 221 -15.06 -7.92 -12.07
N PHE A 222 -15.26 -8.06 -10.76
CA PHE A 222 -14.20 -8.30 -9.81
C PHE A 222 -14.00 -9.79 -9.53
N ASP A 223 -12.74 -10.19 -9.45
CA ASP A 223 -12.28 -11.54 -9.13
C ASP A 223 -11.84 -11.67 -7.67
N GLY A 224 -12.01 -10.64 -6.86
CA GLY A 224 -11.58 -10.59 -5.47
C GLY A 224 -11.35 -9.17 -4.96
N PHE A 225 -10.55 -9.08 -3.90
CA PHE A 225 -10.22 -7.81 -3.24
C PHE A 225 -8.72 -7.63 -3.06
N ASP A 226 -8.32 -6.36 -2.99
CA ASP A 226 -7.06 -5.89 -2.45
C ASP A 226 -7.36 -5.05 -1.21
N ILE A 227 -6.61 -5.24 -0.11
CA ILE A 227 -6.81 -4.51 1.14
C ILE A 227 -5.62 -3.58 1.36
N ASP A 228 -5.89 -2.30 1.27
CA ASP A 228 -4.90 -1.24 1.41
C ASP A 228 -5.14 -0.43 2.68
N TRP A 229 -4.73 -0.98 3.82
CA TRP A 229 -4.86 -0.32 5.11
C TRP A 229 -3.57 0.40 5.51
N GLU A 230 -3.59 1.72 5.50
CA GLU A 230 -2.44 2.60 5.77
C GLU A 230 -2.61 3.40 7.08
N TYR A 231 -2.22 2.90 8.25
CA TYR A 231 -1.59 1.61 8.51
C TYR A 231 -2.15 1.00 9.80
N PRO A 232 -2.24 -0.34 9.94
CA PRO A 232 -2.66 -0.99 11.18
C PRO A 232 -1.79 -0.55 12.37
N GLY A 233 -2.43 -0.17 13.48
CA GLY A 233 -1.74 0.14 14.74
C GLY A 233 -0.76 1.32 14.70
N SER A 234 -0.79 2.15 13.67
CA SER A 234 0.16 3.24 13.47
C SER A 234 -0.53 4.60 13.33
N PRO A 235 -0.02 5.65 14.00
CA PRO A 235 -0.44 7.02 13.75
C PRO A 235 0.12 7.61 12.45
N GLY A 236 0.97 6.87 11.71
CA GLY A 236 1.72 7.36 10.56
C GLY A 236 0.98 7.25 9.22
N GLY A 237 -0.34 7.07 9.21
CA GLY A 237 -1.19 7.16 8.02
C GLY A 237 -1.72 8.57 7.77
N HIS A 238 -2.77 8.70 6.95
CA HIS A 238 -3.46 9.96 6.73
C HIS A 238 -3.95 10.57 8.05
N THR A 239 -3.91 11.90 8.14
CA THR A 239 -4.39 12.65 9.32
C THR A 239 -5.83 12.24 9.66
N GLY A 240 -6.07 11.89 10.92
CA GLY A 240 -7.38 11.47 11.41
C GLY A 240 -7.68 9.98 11.27
N ASN A 241 -6.81 9.17 10.69
CA ASN A 241 -6.99 7.72 10.66
C ASN A 241 -7.09 7.15 12.09
N HIS A 242 -8.08 6.29 12.28
CA HIS A 242 -8.23 5.58 13.55
C HIS A 242 -7.23 4.44 13.63
N TYR A 243 -6.60 4.27 14.78
CA TYR A 243 -5.65 3.18 15.02
C TYR A 243 -5.72 2.71 16.47
N SER A 244 -5.27 1.48 16.70
CA SER A 244 -5.27 0.83 18.00
C SER A 244 -4.14 -0.19 18.07
N SER A 245 -3.58 -0.42 19.25
CA SER A 245 -2.61 -1.50 19.47
C SER A 245 -3.19 -2.90 19.19
N ALA A 246 -4.52 -3.05 19.19
CA ALA A 246 -5.20 -4.28 18.84
C ALA A 246 -5.23 -4.54 17.32
N ASP A 247 -4.94 -3.56 16.49
CA ASP A 247 -5.04 -3.66 15.03
C ASP A 247 -4.10 -4.73 14.45
N LYS A 248 -2.96 -4.98 15.09
CA LYS A 248 -2.05 -6.07 14.73
C LYS A 248 -2.76 -7.42 14.62
N ALA A 249 -3.53 -7.80 15.63
CA ALA A 249 -4.30 -9.04 15.63
C ALA A 249 -5.61 -8.89 14.84
N ASN A 250 -6.25 -7.72 14.89
CA ASN A 250 -7.48 -7.46 14.19
C ASN A 250 -7.31 -7.48 12.67
N TYR A 251 -6.16 -7.02 12.16
CA TYR A 251 -5.85 -7.10 10.72
C TYR A 251 -5.72 -8.54 10.25
N THR A 252 -5.01 -9.37 11.02
CA THR A 252 -4.95 -10.83 10.75
C THR A 252 -6.35 -11.43 10.70
N ALA A 253 -7.21 -11.09 11.66
CA ALA A 253 -8.57 -11.60 11.73
C ALA A 253 -9.46 -11.07 10.58
N LEU A 254 -9.28 -9.81 10.16
CA LEU A 254 -10.00 -9.23 9.02
C LEU A 254 -9.64 -9.94 7.71
N LEU A 255 -8.36 -10.16 7.45
CA LEU A 255 -7.91 -10.88 6.25
C LEU A 255 -8.40 -12.34 6.27
N ALA A 256 -8.42 -12.99 7.43
CA ALA A 256 -8.96 -14.35 7.58
C ALA A 256 -10.48 -14.40 7.31
N GLU A 257 -11.23 -13.39 7.72
CA GLU A 257 -12.66 -13.28 7.41
C GLU A 257 -12.90 -13.10 5.92
N PHE A 258 -12.17 -12.18 5.24
CA PHE A 258 -12.23 -12.05 3.79
C PHE A 258 -11.95 -13.37 3.10
N ARG A 259 -10.89 -14.09 3.49
CA ARG A 259 -10.54 -15.38 2.90
C ARG A 259 -11.64 -16.42 3.10
N THR A 260 -12.21 -16.50 4.30
CA THR A 260 -13.26 -17.45 4.64
C THR A 260 -14.52 -17.21 3.80
N GLU A 261 -15.00 -15.99 3.70
CA GLU A 261 -16.21 -15.69 2.95
C GLU A 261 -15.98 -15.77 1.42
N LEU A 262 -14.79 -15.39 0.94
CA LEU A 262 -14.42 -15.54 -0.47
C LEU A 262 -14.32 -17.01 -0.89
N ASP A 263 -13.77 -17.87 -0.04
CA ASP A 263 -13.70 -19.32 -0.29
C ASP A 263 -15.10 -19.94 -0.28
N ALA A 264 -15.95 -19.54 0.66
CA ALA A 264 -17.35 -20.00 0.72
C ALA A 264 -18.13 -19.56 -0.54
N TYR A 265 -17.97 -18.30 -0.96
CA TYR A 265 -18.58 -17.81 -2.21
C TYR A 265 -18.06 -18.59 -3.43
N GLY A 266 -16.76 -18.76 -3.54
CA GLY A 266 -16.13 -19.50 -4.63
C GLY A 266 -16.62 -20.94 -4.73
N ALA A 267 -16.69 -21.64 -3.60
CA ALA A 267 -17.21 -23.01 -3.51
C ALA A 267 -18.67 -23.10 -3.98
N ALA A 268 -19.50 -22.13 -3.61
CA ALA A 268 -20.90 -22.05 -4.04
C ALA A 268 -21.07 -21.65 -5.52
N ASN A 269 -20.03 -21.10 -6.16
CA ASN A 269 -20.05 -20.58 -7.52
C ASN A 269 -19.08 -21.32 -8.46
N GLY A 270 -19.13 -22.64 -8.45
CA GLY A 270 -18.40 -23.50 -9.39
C GLY A 270 -16.94 -23.76 -9.02
N GLY A 271 -16.55 -23.58 -7.75
CA GLY A 271 -15.20 -23.82 -7.25
C GLY A 271 -14.19 -22.74 -7.67
N LYS A 272 -14.65 -21.53 -7.98
CA LYS A 272 -13.76 -20.41 -8.34
C LYS A 272 -12.89 -20.02 -7.16
N HIS A 273 -11.60 -19.86 -7.39
CA HIS A 273 -10.73 -19.17 -6.44
C HIS A 273 -10.90 -17.66 -6.59
N MET A 274 -11.35 -16.99 -5.53
CA MET A 274 -11.44 -15.54 -5.46
C MET A 274 -10.16 -15.00 -4.87
N LEU A 275 -9.57 -13.99 -5.51
CA LEU A 275 -8.29 -13.42 -5.08
C LEU A 275 -8.44 -12.55 -3.82
N LEU A 276 -7.41 -12.59 -2.97
CA LEU A 276 -7.22 -11.65 -1.87
C LEU A 276 -5.77 -11.20 -1.85
N THR A 277 -5.54 -9.94 -2.15
CA THR A 277 -4.23 -9.29 -2.06
C THR A 277 -4.24 -8.19 -1.01
N ALA A 278 -3.09 -7.66 -0.66
CA ALA A 278 -3.00 -6.51 0.21
C ALA A 278 -1.81 -5.62 -0.18
N ALA A 279 -2.01 -4.30 -0.19
CA ALA A 279 -0.93 -3.33 -0.18
C ALA A 279 -0.37 -3.25 1.25
N LEU A 280 0.93 -3.41 1.38
CA LEU A 280 1.59 -3.59 2.68
C LEU A 280 2.80 -2.65 2.81
N PRO A 281 3.08 -2.14 4.02
CA PRO A 281 4.14 -1.16 4.24
C PRO A 281 5.54 -1.71 4.00
N ALA A 282 6.46 -0.81 3.61
CA ALA A 282 7.89 -1.06 3.54
C ALA A 282 8.66 -0.62 4.80
N GLY A 283 8.13 0.33 5.57
CA GLY A 283 8.79 0.79 6.79
C GLY A 283 8.70 -0.22 7.93
N GLN A 284 9.84 -0.54 8.57
CA GLN A 284 9.92 -1.51 9.68
C GLN A 284 9.03 -1.11 10.85
N ASP A 285 8.91 0.18 11.12
CA ASP A 285 8.05 0.75 12.17
C ASP A 285 6.56 0.47 11.94
N LYS A 286 6.12 0.33 10.69
CA LYS A 286 4.75 -0.04 10.33
C LYS A 286 4.60 -1.56 10.25
N ILE A 287 5.58 -2.27 9.67
CA ILE A 287 5.59 -3.74 9.59
C ILE A 287 5.51 -4.36 11.00
N ALA A 288 6.12 -3.73 12.01
CA ALA A 288 6.06 -4.17 13.40
C ALA A 288 4.63 -4.32 13.94
N ASN A 289 3.68 -3.60 13.36
CA ASN A 289 2.25 -3.66 13.73
C ASN A 289 1.46 -4.72 12.93
N ILE A 290 2.14 -5.64 12.23
CA ILE A 290 1.50 -6.69 11.44
C ILE A 290 2.06 -8.06 11.85
N GLU A 291 1.21 -9.08 11.88
CA GLU A 291 1.61 -10.46 12.14
C GLU A 291 2.09 -11.12 10.83
N THR A 292 3.31 -10.78 10.43
CA THR A 292 3.92 -11.15 9.13
C THR A 292 3.87 -12.65 8.84
N ASN A 293 4.04 -13.48 9.87
CA ASN A 293 4.01 -14.95 9.79
C ASN A 293 2.61 -15.57 9.71
N LYS A 294 1.55 -14.76 9.87
CA LYS A 294 0.17 -15.27 9.89
C LYS A 294 -0.64 -14.86 8.67
N ILE A 295 -0.55 -13.61 8.24
CA ILE A 295 -1.43 -13.07 7.19
C ILE A 295 -1.23 -13.73 5.83
N SER A 296 -0.07 -14.35 5.58
CA SER A 296 0.20 -15.11 4.36
C SER A 296 -0.75 -16.30 4.12
N ALA A 297 -1.39 -16.80 5.19
CA ALA A 297 -2.37 -17.87 5.08
C ALA A 297 -3.66 -17.41 4.36
N SER A 298 -3.99 -16.13 4.44
CA SER A 298 -5.17 -15.53 3.83
C SER A 298 -4.90 -14.93 2.45
N LEU A 299 -3.69 -14.42 2.21
CA LEU A 299 -3.33 -13.66 1.02
C LEU A 299 -2.83 -14.56 -0.12
N ASP A 300 -3.21 -14.21 -1.34
CA ASP A 300 -2.59 -14.72 -2.57
C ASP A 300 -1.27 -14.01 -2.84
N TYR A 301 -1.27 -12.69 -2.78
CA TYR A 301 -0.08 -11.84 -2.94
C TYR A 301 -0.06 -10.71 -1.91
N ALA A 302 1.17 -10.33 -1.54
CA ALA A 302 1.50 -9.16 -0.74
C ALA A 302 2.18 -8.13 -1.64
N ASN A 303 1.54 -7.00 -1.86
CA ASN A 303 2.01 -5.88 -2.66
C ASN A 303 2.82 -4.95 -1.74
N ILE A 304 4.13 -5.16 -1.62
CA ILE A 304 4.94 -4.33 -0.72
C ILE A 304 5.22 -2.98 -1.36
N MET A 305 4.75 -1.91 -0.73
CA MET A 305 4.89 -0.52 -1.18
C MET A 305 6.32 -0.01 -0.94
N THR A 306 7.28 -0.55 -1.69
CA THR A 306 8.72 -0.21 -1.61
C THR A 306 9.03 1.10 -2.31
N TYR A 307 8.28 2.15 -1.94
CA TYR A 307 8.41 3.53 -2.41
C TYR A 307 7.95 4.51 -1.32
N ASP A 308 8.00 5.80 -1.59
CA ASP A 308 7.69 6.88 -0.65
C ASP A 308 8.52 6.86 0.65
N MET A 309 9.73 6.30 0.58
CA MET A 309 10.65 6.27 1.72
C MET A 309 11.21 7.66 2.04
N HIS A 310 11.41 8.49 1.00
CA HIS A 310 11.75 9.91 1.07
C HIS A 310 11.01 10.68 -0.02
N GLY A 311 10.69 11.93 0.26
CA GLY A 311 9.98 12.80 -0.66
C GLY A 311 9.95 14.24 -0.18
N ALA A 312 9.33 15.13 -0.95
CA ALA A 312 9.26 16.56 -0.62
C ALA A 312 8.31 16.91 0.55
N PHE A 313 7.75 15.91 1.23
CA PHE A 313 7.22 16.06 2.59
C PHE A 313 8.36 16.37 3.60
N GLU A 314 9.61 16.02 3.29
CA GLU A 314 10.83 16.55 3.89
C GLU A 314 11.20 17.84 3.13
N THR A 315 10.43 18.93 3.35
CA THR A 315 10.36 20.10 2.46
C THR A 315 11.70 20.75 2.14
N THR A 316 12.62 20.79 3.09
CA THR A 316 13.95 21.42 2.94
C THR A 316 15.08 20.41 2.68
N GLY A 317 14.71 19.17 2.40
CA GLY A 317 15.64 18.06 2.24
C GLY A 317 16.08 17.46 3.59
N PRO A 318 17.13 16.64 3.61
CA PRO A 318 18.02 16.38 2.47
C PRO A 318 17.31 15.63 1.35
N THR A 319 17.61 15.99 0.10
CA THR A 319 17.17 15.22 -1.07
C THR A 319 17.66 13.78 -0.94
N ASN A 320 16.78 12.82 -1.20
CA ASN A 320 17.08 11.41 -0.99
C ASN A 320 16.27 10.54 -1.97
N PHE A 321 16.44 9.23 -1.92
CA PHE A 321 15.74 8.28 -2.77
C PHE A 321 14.37 7.92 -2.21
N GLN A 322 13.32 7.99 -3.04
CA GLN A 322 12.00 7.50 -2.62
C GLN A 322 11.90 5.98 -2.56
N ASP A 323 12.76 5.26 -3.30
CA ASP A 323 12.66 3.82 -3.48
C ASP A 323 14.04 3.11 -3.52
N PRO A 324 14.95 3.40 -2.56
CA PRO A 324 16.29 2.83 -2.56
C PRO A 324 16.24 1.31 -2.42
N LEU A 325 17.02 0.59 -3.26
CA LEU A 325 17.11 -0.86 -3.11
C LEU A 325 17.89 -1.24 -1.85
N TYR A 326 19.01 -0.58 -1.60
CA TYR A 326 19.85 -0.79 -0.42
C TYR A 326 20.11 0.51 0.34
N GLN A 327 20.46 0.38 1.59
CA GLN A 327 20.92 1.50 2.39
C GLN A 327 22.29 2.00 1.91
N SER A 328 22.52 3.30 1.95
CA SER A 328 23.81 3.92 1.68
C SER A 328 24.41 4.49 2.95
N SER A 329 25.70 4.27 3.18
CA SER A 329 26.44 4.91 4.28
C SER A 329 26.57 6.43 4.11
N LYS A 330 26.31 6.95 2.89
CA LYS A 330 26.33 8.39 2.59
C LYS A 330 25.00 9.07 2.85
N ASP A 331 23.94 8.29 3.02
CA ASP A 331 22.61 8.81 3.32
C ASP A 331 22.63 9.51 4.70
N PRO A 332 22.31 10.82 4.77
CA PRO A 332 22.33 11.58 6.02
C PRO A 332 21.10 11.36 6.90
N SER A 333 20.06 10.68 6.41
CA SER A 333 18.84 10.45 7.20
C SER A 333 19.13 9.57 8.42
N GLY A 334 18.33 9.73 9.45
CA GLY A 334 18.41 8.92 10.66
C GLY A 334 17.99 7.47 10.44
N ALA A 335 18.41 6.60 11.35
CA ALA A 335 17.85 5.26 11.44
C ALA A 335 16.37 5.31 11.84
N VAL A 336 15.61 4.29 11.46
CA VAL A 336 14.21 4.10 11.87
C VAL A 336 14.18 3.51 13.28
N PRO A 337 13.70 4.23 14.30
CA PRO A 337 13.65 3.68 15.65
C PRO A 337 12.66 2.49 15.77
N PRO A 338 12.89 1.51 16.67
CA PRO A 338 14.01 1.39 17.62
C PRO A 338 15.28 0.75 17.05
N GLY A 339 15.30 0.39 15.77
CA GLY A 339 16.44 -0.23 15.10
C GLY A 339 17.53 0.75 14.69
N THR A 340 18.50 0.25 13.94
CA THR A 340 19.62 1.03 13.40
C THR A 340 19.60 1.13 11.88
N GLU A 341 18.63 0.50 11.24
CA GLU A 341 18.49 0.51 9.79
C GLU A 341 17.70 1.73 9.30
N LYS A 342 18.01 2.17 8.08
CA LYS A 342 17.26 3.18 7.35
C LYS A 342 16.24 2.50 6.46
N TYR A 343 15.28 3.24 5.95
CA TYR A 343 14.36 2.70 4.95
C TYR A 343 15.10 2.26 3.69
N SER A 344 14.81 1.05 3.24
CA SER A 344 15.23 0.52 1.95
C SER A 344 14.36 -0.68 1.56
N THR A 345 14.32 -0.98 0.28
CA THR A 345 13.61 -2.15 -0.24
C THR A 345 14.13 -3.46 0.38
N ASP A 346 15.46 -3.60 0.50
CA ASP A 346 16.10 -4.78 1.09
C ASP A 346 15.71 -4.96 2.57
N ALA A 347 15.73 -3.89 3.37
CA ALA A 347 15.30 -3.94 4.77
C ALA A 347 13.81 -4.34 4.88
N ALA A 348 12.95 -3.77 4.02
CA ALA A 348 11.54 -4.13 3.97
C ALA A 348 11.34 -5.63 3.65
N ILE A 349 11.93 -6.13 2.58
CA ILE A 349 11.77 -7.54 2.16
C ILE A 349 12.33 -8.50 3.22
N LYS A 350 13.45 -8.16 3.85
CA LYS A 350 13.99 -8.94 4.98
C LYS A 350 13.03 -8.95 6.17
N ALA A 351 12.51 -7.79 6.55
CA ALA A 351 11.53 -7.71 7.64
C ALA A 351 10.31 -8.61 7.38
N TRP A 352 9.79 -8.64 6.17
CA TRP A 352 8.68 -9.53 5.80
C TRP A 352 9.05 -11.01 5.79
N THR A 353 10.23 -11.37 5.27
CA THR A 353 10.61 -12.78 5.03
C THR A 353 11.34 -13.40 6.20
N THR A 354 12.44 -12.80 6.64
CA THR A 354 13.30 -13.32 7.72
C THR A 354 12.97 -12.74 9.09
N GLY A 355 12.28 -11.61 9.12
CA GLY A 355 11.99 -10.86 10.33
C GLY A 355 13.07 -9.85 10.71
N ASP A 356 12.76 -9.05 11.72
CA ASP A 356 13.69 -8.09 12.30
C ASP A 356 13.48 -8.04 13.83
N GLN A 357 14.48 -8.51 14.56
CA GLN A 357 14.39 -8.60 16.01
C GLN A 357 14.37 -7.23 16.69
N ALA A 358 15.03 -6.23 16.12
CA ALA A 358 15.07 -4.88 16.70
C ALA A 358 13.67 -4.25 16.77
N TYR A 359 12.81 -4.60 15.81
CA TYR A 359 11.43 -4.12 15.73
C TYR A 359 10.40 -5.14 16.25
N GLY A 360 10.82 -6.31 16.69
CA GLY A 360 9.90 -7.39 17.09
C GLY A 360 9.09 -7.97 15.92
N ILE A 361 9.64 -7.92 14.72
CA ILE A 361 9.02 -8.47 13.51
C ILE A 361 9.41 -9.94 13.36
N ALA A 362 8.39 -10.80 13.29
CA ALA A 362 8.61 -12.25 13.24
C ALA A 362 9.12 -12.75 11.87
N GLY A 363 8.89 -12.01 10.79
CA GLY A 363 9.15 -12.50 9.43
C GLY A 363 8.21 -13.65 9.05
N GLY A 364 8.69 -14.56 8.23
CA GLY A 364 7.97 -15.79 7.87
C GLY A 364 6.94 -15.65 6.76
N PHE A 365 6.82 -14.48 6.13
CA PHE A 365 6.00 -14.33 4.95
C PHE A 365 6.70 -15.00 3.74
N PRO A 366 6.01 -15.87 2.96
CA PRO A 366 6.63 -16.58 1.84
C PRO A 366 7.05 -15.60 0.72
N ALA A 367 8.33 -15.61 0.36
CA ALA A 367 8.87 -14.74 -0.69
C ALA A 367 8.12 -14.86 -2.03
N ASN A 368 7.72 -16.06 -2.40
CA ASN A 368 6.98 -16.35 -3.63
C ASN A 368 5.52 -15.84 -3.63
N LYS A 369 5.09 -15.14 -2.59
CA LYS A 369 3.83 -14.40 -2.52
C LYS A 369 4.04 -12.88 -2.45
N ILE A 370 5.29 -12.40 -2.43
CA ILE A 370 5.61 -10.97 -2.36
C ILE A 370 5.80 -10.43 -3.77
N THR A 371 5.09 -9.35 -4.10
CA THR A 371 5.38 -8.51 -5.26
C THR A 371 6.07 -7.23 -4.79
N MET A 372 7.16 -6.87 -5.45
CA MET A 372 7.92 -5.66 -5.15
C MET A 372 7.25 -4.45 -5.78
N GLY A 373 7.17 -3.34 -5.04
CA GLY A 373 6.60 -2.08 -5.48
C GLY A 373 7.52 -1.30 -6.42
N TYR A 374 6.91 -0.77 -7.48
CA TYR A 374 7.53 0.11 -8.48
C TYR A 374 6.65 1.34 -8.65
N PRO A 375 7.10 2.54 -8.21
CA PRO A 375 6.34 3.77 -8.43
C PRO A 375 6.46 4.21 -9.91
N LEU A 376 5.34 4.59 -10.53
CA LEU A 376 5.34 5.19 -11.87
C LEU A 376 5.35 6.72 -11.81
N TYR A 377 5.48 7.29 -10.62
CA TYR A 377 5.61 8.70 -10.29
C TYR A 377 6.96 8.99 -9.63
N TYR A 378 7.26 10.26 -9.51
CA TYR A 378 8.52 10.78 -8.98
C TYR A 378 8.25 11.74 -7.83
N ARG A 379 9.16 11.75 -6.84
CA ARG A 379 9.22 12.76 -5.78
C ARG A 379 10.30 13.77 -6.11
N GLY A 380 10.06 15.07 -5.83
CA GLY A 380 11.01 16.09 -6.25
C GLY A 380 11.05 17.35 -5.41
N TRP A 381 12.22 17.95 -5.39
CA TRP A 381 12.53 19.19 -4.69
C TRP A 381 13.05 20.24 -5.67
N THR A 382 12.94 21.52 -5.29
CA THR A 382 13.47 22.67 -6.05
C THR A 382 14.48 23.45 -5.24
N GLY A 383 15.25 24.31 -5.92
CA GLY A 383 16.31 25.11 -5.31
C GLY A 383 17.43 24.28 -4.71
N VAL A 384 17.68 23.14 -5.30
CA VAL A 384 18.71 22.19 -4.87
C VAL A 384 20.04 22.58 -5.49
N PRO A 385 21.11 22.85 -4.68
CA PRO A 385 22.44 23.13 -5.22
C PRO A 385 23.05 21.86 -5.82
N ALA A 386 23.77 22.00 -6.94
CA ALA A 386 24.40 20.87 -7.63
C ALA A 386 25.39 20.12 -6.73
N GLY A 387 26.22 20.85 -5.99
CA GLY A 387 27.29 20.24 -5.19
C GLY A 387 28.18 19.32 -6.00
N ALA A 388 28.87 18.39 -5.33
CA ALA A 388 29.69 17.37 -5.97
C ALA A 388 28.86 16.16 -6.46
N ASN A 389 27.61 16.00 -5.99
CA ASN A 389 26.78 14.84 -6.21
C ASN A 389 25.48 15.15 -6.99
N HIS A 390 25.47 16.22 -7.80
CA HIS A 390 24.31 16.61 -8.59
C HIS A 390 23.02 16.66 -7.76
N GLY A 391 23.08 17.34 -6.63
CA GLY A 391 21.98 17.57 -5.74
C GLY A 391 21.60 16.43 -4.79
N LEU A 392 22.22 15.25 -4.89
CA LEU A 392 21.95 14.13 -3.98
C LEU A 392 22.44 14.45 -2.56
N TYR A 393 21.59 14.19 -1.56
CA TYR A 393 21.83 14.46 -0.13
C TYR A 393 22.07 15.94 0.18
N SER A 394 21.46 16.81 -0.61
CA SER A 394 21.58 18.27 -0.48
C SER A 394 20.33 18.88 0.16
N SER A 395 20.48 20.08 0.72
CA SER A 395 19.32 20.88 1.12
C SER A 395 18.51 21.32 -0.10
N ALA A 396 17.24 21.63 0.12
CA ALA A 396 16.33 22.17 -0.87
C ALA A 396 15.66 23.45 -0.37
N THR A 397 15.08 24.25 -1.25
CA THR A 397 14.27 25.40 -0.85
C THR A 397 12.79 25.03 -0.64
N GLY A 398 12.36 23.90 -1.16
CA GLY A 398 11.00 23.38 -1.01
C GLY A 398 10.68 22.25 -1.99
N PRO A 399 9.42 21.80 -2.00
CA PRO A 399 8.93 20.88 -3.00
C PRO A 399 9.08 21.45 -4.41
N ALA A 400 9.34 20.61 -5.41
CA ALA A 400 9.26 20.99 -6.82
C ALA A 400 7.83 21.49 -7.14
N ALA A 401 7.72 22.44 -8.05
CA ALA A 401 6.42 23.01 -8.40
C ALA A 401 5.47 21.93 -8.94
N ALA A 402 4.19 22.03 -8.54
CA ALA A 402 3.14 21.17 -9.06
C ALA A 402 3.12 21.18 -10.59
N ARG A 403 2.97 20.00 -11.20
CA ARG A 403 2.86 19.83 -12.66
C ARG A 403 1.39 19.91 -13.10
N GLY A 404 1.18 19.96 -14.39
CA GLY A 404 -0.15 20.19 -14.97
C GLY A 404 -1.15 19.06 -14.74
N LEU A 405 -0.68 17.82 -14.65
CA LEU A 405 -1.54 16.63 -14.48
C LEU A 405 -1.52 16.08 -13.05
N SER A 406 -0.36 16.01 -12.42
CA SER A 406 -0.21 15.56 -11.03
C SER A 406 -0.75 16.57 -10.02
N GLN A 407 -0.71 17.85 -10.32
CA GLN A 407 -1.25 18.97 -9.55
C GLN A 407 -0.77 19.06 -8.08
N THR A 408 0.20 18.24 -7.71
CA THR A 408 0.74 18.15 -6.35
C THR A 408 2.19 18.60 -6.33
N ALA A 409 2.51 19.59 -5.50
CA ALA A 409 3.89 20.03 -5.31
C ALA A 409 4.76 18.88 -4.77
N GLY A 410 5.95 18.71 -5.33
CA GLY A 410 6.86 17.64 -4.96
C GLY A 410 6.51 16.27 -5.53
N THR A 411 5.48 16.17 -6.37
CA THR A 411 5.10 14.93 -7.07
C THR A 411 4.92 15.21 -8.55
N ALA A 412 5.39 14.31 -9.40
CA ALA A 412 5.15 14.37 -10.84
C ALA A 412 4.98 12.96 -11.43
N TYR A 413 4.11 12.83 -12.39
CA TYR A 413 3.92 11.60 -13.14
C TYR A 413 5.08 11.38 -14.12
N TYR A 414 5.40 10.12 -14.43
CA TYR A 414 6.42 9.82 -15.44
C TYR A 414 6.20 10.60 -16.74
N LYS A 415 4.96 10.63 -17.24
CA LYS A 415 4.59 11.35 -18.49
C LYS A 415 4.87 12.86 -18.45
N GLU A 416 5.00 13.47 -17.28
CA GLU A 416 5.30 14.90 -17.11
C GLU A 416 6.82 15.19 -17.04
N LEU A 417 7.64 14.15 -16.83
CA LEU A 417 9.09 14.27 -16.63
C LEU A 417 9.93 13.61 -17.71
N THR A 418 9.35 13.12 -18.82
CA THR A 418 10.09 12.38 -19.86
C THR A 418 11.32 13.12 -20.40
N GLY A 419 11.30 14.46 -20.47
CA GLY A 419 12.46 15.29 -20.86
C GLY A 419 13.58 15.35 -19.81
N ILE A 420 13.34 14.88 -18.59
CA ILE A 420 14.27 14.87 -17.47
C ILE A 420 14.71 13.42 -17.17
N VAL A 421 13.75 12.51 -16.97
CA VAL A 421 14.04 11.14 -16.49
C VAL A 421 14.53 10.19 -17.58
N ASP A 422 14.27 10.48 -18.85
CA ASP A 422 14.81 9.72 -19.99
C ASP A 422 16.01 10.42 -20.66
N ASN A 423 16.51 11.51 -20.08
CA ASN A 423 17.62 12.27 -20.62
C ASN A 423 18.93 11.88 -19.90
N ALA A 424 19.89 11.36 -20.67
CA ALA A 424 21.17 10.90 -20.13
C ALA A 424 21.98 12.00 -19.42
N SER A 425 21.79 13.28 -19.80
CA SER A 425 22.51 14.41 -19.18
C SER A 425 21.98 14.79 -17.79
N THR A 426 20.77 14.37 -17.44
CA THR A 426 20.12 14.65 -16.18
C THR A 426 19.93 13.40 -15.30
N THR A 427 20.28 12.22 -15.82
CA THR A 427 20.12 10.93 -15.15
C THR A 427 21.43 10.50 -14.47
N PHE A 428 21.32 10.16 -13.19
CA PHE A 428 22.43 9.68 -12.36
C PHE A 428 22.06 8.37 -11.67
N TYR A 429 23.05 7.63 -11.21
CA TYR A 429 22.88 6.35 -10.54
C TYR A 429 23.86 6.20 -9.37
N ASP A 430 23.33 5.85 -8.18
CA ASP A 430 24.15 5.48 -7.03
C ASP A 430 24.28 3.96 -6.92
N ALA A 431 25.51 3.46 -7.09
CA ALA A 431 25.78 2.03 -7.06
C ALA A 431 25.62 1.43 -5.65
N ALA A 432 25.71 2.23 -4.58
CA ALA A 432 25.56 1.74 -3.22
C ALA A 432 24.09 1.46 -2.90
N SER A 433 23.19 2.39 -3.20
CA SER A 433 21.75 2.22 -3.01
C SER A 433 21.08 1.52 -4.18
N GLN A 434 21.76 1.36 -5.32
CA GLN A 434 21.26 0.86 -6.59
C GLN A 434 19.99 1.60 -7.07
N SER A 435 20.04 2.92 -6.98
CA SER A 435 18.92 3.80 -7.25
C SER A 435 19.29 4.91 -8.23
N ASN A 436 18.31 5.38 -9.00
CA ASN A 436 18.47 6.52 -9.89
C ASN A 436 17.98 7.81 -9.21
N TRP A 437 18.60 8.93 -9.61
CA TRP A 437 18.04 10.25 -9.42
C TRP A 437 18.26 11.10 -10.66
N PHE A 438 17.55 12.21 -10.74
CA PHE A 438 17.52 13.07 -11.90
C PHE A 438 17.69 14.52 -11.45
N TYR A 439 18.61 15.23 -12.09
CA TYR A 439 18.94 16.60 -11.69
C TYR A 439 19.14 17.48 -12.93
N ASN A 440 18.37 18.57 -13.03
CA ASN A 440 18.39 19.47 -14.17
C ASN A 440 19.14 20.80 -13.91
N GLY A 441 19.83 20.92 -12.79
CA GLY A 441 20.53 22.14 -12.37
C GLY A 441 19.85 22.90 -11.23
N THR A 442 18.56 22.63 -10.97
CA THR A 442 17.75 23.30 -9.94
C THR A 442 16.77 22.36 -9.26
N GLU A 443 16.18 21.45 -10.00
CA GLU A 443 15.25 20.44 -9.48
C GLU A 443 15.96 19.10 -9.35
N PHE A 444 15.72 18.46 -8.23
CA PHE A 444 16.09 17.08 -7.96
C PHE A 444 14.83 16.22 -7.97
N TRP A 445 14.84 15.14 -8.74
CA TRP A 445 13.77 14.16 -8.81
C TRP A 445 14.32 12.78 -8.47
N THR A 446 13.53 11.97 -7.76
CA THR A 446 13.86 10.59 -7.40
C THR A 446 12.75 9.65 -7.82
N GLY A 447 13.12 8.45 -8.26
CA GLY A 447 12.23 7.40 -8.77
C GLY A 447 12.96 6.50 -9.76
N LEU A 448 12.19 5.76 -10.54
CA LEU A 448 12.70 4.69 -11.37
C LEU A 448 13.44 5.20 -12.62
N GLY A 449 14.67 4.73 -12.77
CA GLY A 449 15.40 4.74 -14.03
C GLY A 449 15.68 3.31 -14.50
N ALA A 450 16.21 3.15 -15.70
CA ALA A 450 16.46 1.82 -16.28
C ALA A 450 17.35 0.93 -15.42
N GLN A 451 18.38 1.52 -14.79
CA GLN A 451 19.32 0.78 -13.93
C GLN A 451 18.66 0.33 -12.63
N ALA A 452 17.87 1.19 -11.98
CA ALA A 452 17.14 0.84 -10.76
C ALA A 452 16.08 -0.24 -11.02
N ILE A 453 15.35 -0.17 -12.15
CA ILE A 453 14.39 -1.21 -12.55
C ILE A 453 15.09 -2.57 -12.69
N GLN A 454 16.23 -2.61 -13.38
CA GLN A 454 16.97 -3.87 -13.56
C GLN A 454 17.48 -4.40 -12.23
N ALA A 455 18.07 -3.54 -11.39
CA ALA A 455 18.58 -3.92 -10.07
C ALA A 455 17.49 -4.49 -9.16
N LYS A 456 16.32 -3.85 -9.12
CA LYS A 456 15.14 -4.34 -8.38
C LYS A 456 14.64 -5.69 -8.92
N ALA A 457 14.60 -5.86 -10.24
CA ALA A 457 14.19 -7.13 -10.85
C ALA A 457 15.19 -8.26 -10.55
N ASP A 458 16.49 -7.99 -10.67
CA ASP A 458 17.54 -8.96 -10.31
C ASP A 458 17.44 -9.36 -8.83
N TYR A 459 17.20 -8.39 -7.94
CA TYR A 459 16.95 -8.64 -6.53
C TYR A 459 15.72 -9.54 -6.32
N ALA A 460 14.61 -9.23 -6.98
CA ALA A 460 13.38 -10.01 -6.88
C ALA A 460 13.58 -11.48 -7.32
N HIS A 461 14.26 -11.69 -8.43
CA HIS A 461 14.60 -13.02 -8.93
C HIS A 461 15.52 -13.78 -7.95
N CYS A 462 16.56 -13.12 -7.44
CA CYS A 462 17.52 -13.75 -6.52
C CYS A 462 16.90 -14.12 -5.17
N HIS A 463 15.87 -13.39 -4.73
CA HIS A 463 15.17 -13.66 -3.48
C HIS A 463 13.88 -14.47 -3.68
N GLY A 464 13.60 -14.92 -4.90
CA GLY A 464 12.43 -15.75 -5.21
C GLY A 464 11.10 -15.04 -4.98
N LEU A 465 11.06 -13.71 -5.21
CA LEU A 465 9.82 -12.95 -5.08
C LEU A 465 8.84 -13.32 -6.20
N ALA A 466 7.55 -13.11 -5.98
CA ALA A 466 6.48 -13.44 -6.93
C ALA A 466 6.54 -12.60 -8.21
N GLY A 467 6.94 -11.33 -8.11
CA GLY A 467 6.96 -10.44 -9.26
C GLY A 467 6.95 -8.96 -8.88
N SER A 468 6.24 -8.16 -9.68
CA SER A 468 6.16 -6.71 -9.55
C SER A 468 4.75 -6.21 -9.27
N MET A 469 4.64 -5.15 -8.47
CA MET A 469 3.45 -4.33 -8.31
C MET A 469 3.77 -2.89 -8.71
N MET A 470 2.91 -2.23 -9.46
CA MET A 470 3.12 -0.88 -10.00
C MET A 470 2.01 0.08 -9.55
N TYR A 471 2.38 1.22 -9.00
CA TYR A 471 1.48 2.30 -8.63
C TYR A 471 1.92 3.61 -9.32
N SER A 472 1.07 4.29 -10.13
CA SER A 472 -0.17 3.81 -10.73
C SER A 472 -0.09 3.93 -12.26
N LEU A 473 -0.98 3.24 -12.95
CA LEU A 473 -1.02 3.27 -14.43
C LEU A 473 -1.39 4.64 -14.98
N LEU A 474 -2.10 5.46 -14.21
CA LEU A 474 -2.39 6.86 -14.51
C LEU A 474 -1.13 7.66 -14.85
N ASP A 475 -0.01 7.36 -14.21
CA ASP A 475 1.24 8.12 -14.31
C ASP A 475 1.99 7.85 -15.61
N SER A 476 1.59 6.79 -16.34
CA SER A 476 2.26 6.34 -17.55
C SER A 476 2.06 7.29 -18.72
N ASP A 477 3.06 7.33 -19.59
CA ASP A 477 2.94 7.89 -20.94
C ASP A 477 2.03 7.01 -21.83
N PRO A 478 1.54 7.51 -22.97
CA PRO A 478 0.64 6.75 -23.86
C PRO A 478 1.20 5.42 -24.35
N SER A 479 2.52 5.28 -24.38
CA SER A 479 3.23 4.05 -24.80
C SER A 479 3.47 3.09 -23.63
N ALA A 480 3.10 3.47 -22.40
CA ALA A 480 3.38 2.75 -21.17
C ALA A 480 4.87 2.36 -21.04
N THR A 481 5.76 3.30 -21.34
CA THR A 481 7.21 3.05 -21.48
C THR A 481 7.81 2.47 -20.20
N LEU A 482 7.55 3.10 -19.05
CA LEU A 482 8.09 2.65 -17.76
C LEU A 482 7.52 1.29 -17.35
N PHE A 483 6.19 1.12 -17.51
CA PHE A 483 5.52 -0.17 -17.32
C PHE A 483 6.16 -1.29 -18.16
N ASN A 484 6.40 -1.03 -19.43
CA ASN A 484 7.00 -2.01 -20.33
C ASN A 484 8.43 -2.38 -19.95
N LYS A 485 9.23 -1.42 -19.46
CA LYS A 485 10.57 -1.69 -18.91
C LYS A 485 10.50 -2.61 -17.69
N ILE A 486 9.57 -2.34 -16.75
CA ILE A 486 9.36 -3.16 -15.55
C ILE A 486 8.90 -4.58 -15.93
N VAL A 487 7.92 -4.70 -16.83
CA VAL A 487 7.44 -6.02 -17.30
C VAL A 487 8.57 -6.82 -17.97
N THR A 488 9.39 -6.17 -18.78
CA THR A 488 10.54 -6.82 -19.43
C THR A 488 11.54 -7.33 -18.40
N ALA A 489 11.88 -6.52 -17.41
CA ALA A 489 12.79 -6.90 -16.33
C ALA A 489 12.19 -8.02 -15.45
N THR A 490 10.91 -7.94 -15.10
CA THR A 490 10.19 -8.97 -14.31
C THR A 490 10.12 -10.32 -15.04
N ASN A 491 9.99 -10.30 -16.38
CA ASN A 491 9.98 -11.53 -17.19
C ASN A 491 11.38 -12.08 -17.46
N GLY A 492 12.43 -11.34 -17.15
CA GLY A 492 13.81 -11.76 -17.29
C GLY A 492 14.23 -12.84 -16.29
N SER A 493 15.52 -13.02 -16.18
CA SER A 493 16.18 -13.83 -15.14
C SER A 493 17.33 -13.02 -14.56
N ALA A 494 17.65 -13.26 -13.29
CA ALA A 494 18.78 -12.59 -12.66
C ALA A 494 20.09 -12.87 -13.40
N SER A 495 20.85 -11.84 -13.67
CA SER A 495 22.18 -11.93 -14.30
C SER A 495 23.29 -12.33 -13.32
N GLY A 496 22.95 -12.90 -12.17
CA GLY A 496 23.90 -13.43 -11.18
C GLY A 496 23.41 -13.20 -9.74
N CYS A 497 22.92 -14.26 -9.08
CA CYS A 497 22.57 -14.23 -7.67
C CYS A 497 23.83 -14.43 -6.79
N GLY A 498 24.83 -13.57 -6.93
CA GLY A 498 25.93 -13.47 -5.97
C GLY A 498 25.47 -12.71 -4.73
N SER A 499 25.81 -13.20 -3.53
CA SER A 499 25.68 -12.39 -2.31
C SER A 499 26.24 -11.00 -2.56
N PRO A 500 25.62 -9.93 -2.04
CA PRO A 500 26.17 -8.59 -2.17
C PRO A 500 27.63 -8.66 -1.74
N THR A 501 28.55 -8.25 -2.63
CA THR A 501 29.94 -8.10 -2.27
C THR A 501 29.97 -7.07 -1.16
N THR A 502 30.19 -7.53 0.07
CA THR A 502 30.57 -6.65 1.17
C THR A 502 31.62 -5.67 0.64
N PRO A 503 31.49 -4.37 0.92
CA PRO A 503 32.54 -3.42 0.59
C PRO A 503 33.85 -3.98 1.15
N PRO A 504 34.98 -3.88 0.43
CA PRO A 504 36.24 -4.43 0.91
C PRO A 504 36.61 -3.73 2.22
N THR A 505 36.41 -4.40 3.33
CA THR A 505 37.02 -4.06 4.60
C THR A 505 38.44 -4.56 4.52
N THR A 506 39.32 -3.81 3.89
CA THR A 506 40.76 -3.94 4.17
C THR A 506 41.03 -3.14 5.44
N PRO A 507 41.34 -3.81 6.56
CA PRO A 507 41.86 -3.10 7.71
C PRO A 507 43.23 -2.48 7.31
N PRO A 508 43.55 -1.26 7.75
CA PRO A 508 44.89 -0.73 7.55
C PRO A 508 45.85 -1.61 8.32
N THR A 509 46.71 -2.31 7.60
CA THR A 509 47.85 -3.02 8.16
C THR A 509 48.95 -2.03 8.47
N THR A 510 48.92 -1.46 9.66
CA THR A 510 50.10 -1.11 10.49
C THR A 510 49.60 -0.66 11.88
N PRO A 511 50.01 -1.34 12.94
CA PRO A 511 49.76 -0.84 14.31
C PRO A 511 50.73 0.32 14.58
N PRO A 512 50.27 1.39 15.27
CA PRO A 512 51.21 2.36 15.81
C PRO A 512 51.99 1.71 16.97
N THR A 513 53.26 1.58 16.82
CA THR A 513 54.20 1.25 17.89
C THR A 513 54.42 2.50 18.72
N THR A 514 53.82 2.58 19.87
CA THR A 514 54.36 3.02 21.19
C THR A 514 53.21 3.21 22.19
N PRO A 515 53.26 2.58 23.37
CA PRO A 515 52.30 2.86 24.44
C PRO A 515 52.71 4.13 25.20
N PRO A 516 51.74 4.99 25.61
CA PRO A 516 52.03 6.01 26.62
C PRO A 516 52.09 5.35 27.99
N THR A 517 53.24 5.46 28.61
CA THR A 517 53.48 5.18 30.01
C THR A 517 52.98 6.35 30.85
N THR A 518 52.03 6.10 31.70
CA THR A 518 51.79 6.48 33.12
C THR A 518 50.29 6.70 33.40
N PRO A 519 49.76 6.05 34.45
CA PRO A 519 48.42 6.31 34.93
C PRO A 519 48.40 7.56 35.84
N PRO A 520 47.40 8.40 35.80
CA PRO A 520 47.17 9.40 36.85
C PRO A 520 46.48 8.72 38.03
N THR A 521 47.16 8.74 39.15
CA THR A 521 46.59 8.50 40.48
C THR A 521 45.90 9.77 40.96
N THR A 522 44.66 9.69 41.31
CA THR A 522 43.87 10.21 42.41
C THR A 522 42.45 10.58 42.01
N PRO A 523 41.42 10.15 42.76
CA PRO A 523 40.04 10.58 42.52
C PRO A 523 39.82 12.00 43.06
N PRO A 524 39.08 12.86 42.34
CA PRO A 524 38.62 14.10 42.93
C PRO A 524 37.37 13.83 43.78
N THR A 525 37.49 14.07 45.04
CA THR A 525 36.40 14.29 45.97
C THR A 525 36.00 15.76 45.86
N THR A 526 34.83 16.03 45.32
CA THR A 526 33.83 17.07 45.65
C THR A 526 32.93 17.31 44.44
N PRO A 527 31.60 17.41 44.60
CA PRO A 527 30.72 17.79 43.49
C PRO A 527 30.89 19.30 43.20
N PRO A 528 30.96 19.70 41.95
CA PRO A 528 30.90 21.13 41.65
C PRO A 528 29.45 21.62 41.80
N THR A 529 29.22 22.48 42.73
CA THR A 529 28.05 23.36 42.78
C THR A 529 28.20 24.38 41.65
N THR A 530 27.62 24.10 40.50
CA THR A 530 27.41 25.12 39.47
C THR A 530 26.05 25.78 39.71
N PRO A 531 25.95 27.14 39.67
CA PRO A 531 24.67 27.83 39.75
C PRO A 531 23.75 27.41 38.61
N PRO A 532 22.41 27.39 38.79
CA PRO A 532 21.48 26.98 37.74
C PRO A 532 21.66 27.89 36.51
N ALA A 533 21.78 27.28 35.35
CA ALA A 533 21.83 27.97 34.07
C ALA A 533 20.49 28.69 33.84
N SER A 534 20.55 30.00 33.70
CA SER A 534 19.40 30.84 33.44
C SER A 534 18.74 30.49 32.12
N CYS A 535 17.42 30.23 32.08
CA CYS A 535 16.61 30.08 30.87
C CYS A 535 16.52 31.35 30.02
N GLY A 536 17.23 32.39 30.38
CA GLY A 536 17.05 33.78 29.91
C GLY A 536 17.19 34.04 28.41
N SER A 537 17.56 33.06 27.59
CA SER A 537 17.66 33.21 26.12
C SER A 537 16.69 32.33 25.34
N LEU A 538 15.92 31.46 26.00
CA LEU A 538 14.96 30.61 25.33
C LEU A 538 13.57 31.24 25.29
N PRO A 539 12.85 31.14 24.14
CA PRO A 539 11.46 31.57 24.08
C PRO A 539 10.61 30.75 25.04
N SER A 540 9.61 31.37 25.67
CA SER A 540 8.62 30.62 26.45
C SER A 540 7.72 29.81 25.51
N TRP A 541 7.32 28.64 25.95
CA TRP A 541 6.33 27.84 25.22
C TRP A 541 5.00 28.60 25.07
N VAL A 542 4.37 28.48 23.90
CA VAL A 542 3.09 29.09 23.55
C VAL A 542 2.19 28.03 22.92
N SER A 543 0.97 27.86 23.43
CA SER A 543 0.05 26.81 22.98
C SER A 543 -0.33 26.87 21.50
N SER A 544 -0.41 28.09 20.92
CA SER A 544 -0.76 28.29 19.52
C SER A 544 0.44 28.24 18.55
N ALA A 545 1.65 28.03 19.06
CA ALA A 545 2.84 27.94 18.23
C ALA A 545 3.07 26.51 17.76
N VAL A 546 3.61 26.36 16.57
CA VAL A 546 4.09 25.09 16.03
C VAL A 546 5.55 24.91 16.39
N TYR A 547 5.90 23.74 16.92
CA TYR A 547 7.26 23.34 17.24
C TYR A 547 7.64 22.09 16.43
N VAL A 548 8.87 22.02 15.99
CA VAL A 548 9.43 20.88 15.27
C VAL A 548 10.62 20.30 16.03
N ALA A 549 11.05 19.10 15.67
CA ALA A 549 12.19 18.45 16.30
C ALA A 549 13.39 19.39 16.44
N GLY A 550 13.97 19.46 17.64
CA GLY A 550 15.09 20.34 17.96
C GLY A 550 14.71 21.76 18.40
N ASN A 551 13.43 22.19 18.32
CA ASN A 551 13.01 23.46 18.89
C ASN A 551 13.08 23.41 20.42
N GLN A 552 13.71 24.42 21.01
CA GLN A 552 13.87 24.52 22.46
C GLN A 552 13.05 25.66 23.02
N VAL A 553 12.38 25.42 24.14
CA VAL A 553 11.56 26.41 24.85
C VAL A 553 11.82 26.34 26.35
N SER A 554 11.49 27.42 27.06
CA SER A 554 11.39 27.44 28.50
C SER A 554 9.92 27.27 28.92
N TRP A 555 9.65 26.41 29.90
CA TRP A 555 8.33 26.24 30.47
C TRP A 555 8.39 25.74 31.90
N LYS A 556 7.67 26.38 32.81
CA LYS A 556 7.59 26.05 34.25
C LYS A 556 8.96 25.83 34.92
N GLY A 557 9.96 26.63 34.57
CA GLY A 557 11.29 26.57 35.18
C GLY A 557 12.19 25.46 34.63
N HIS A 558 11.80 24.81 33.52
CA HIS A 558 12.60 23.83 32.82
C HIS A 558 12.86 24.24 31.38
N LYS A 559 13.91 23.68 30.83
CA LYS A 559 14.26 23.75 29.40
C LYS A 559 13.75 22.49 28.73
N TRP A 560 12.99 22.65 27.64
CA TRP A 560 12.38 21.57 26.90
C TRP A 560 12.85 21.56 25.45
N ASN A 561 13.02 20.37 24.88
CA ASN A 561 13.32 20.17 23.46
C ASN A 561 12.18 19.37 22.80
N ALA A 562 11.62 19.88 21.72
CA ALA A 562 10.65 19.14 20.94
C ALA A 562 11.34 17.97 20.23
N LYS A 563 10.82 16.74 20.41
CA LYS A 563 11.35 15.53 19.78
C LYS A 563 10.87 15.36 18.35
N TRP A 564 9.67 15.89 18.05
CA TRP A 564 9.05 15.91 16.72
C TRP A 564 8.04 17.06 16.63
N TRP A 565 7.31 17.15 15.53
CA TRP A 565 6.31 18.20 15.32
C TRP A 565 5.21 18.15 16.38
N THR A 566 4.87 19.33 16.94
CA THR A 566 3.79 19.48 17.90
C THR A 566 3.18 20.88 17.87
N THR A 567 1.93 20.98 18.23
CA THR A 567 1.22 22.23 18.56
C THR A 567 0.23 21.93 19.68
N ASN A 568 -0.01 22.92 20.54
CA ASN A 568 -0.94 22.83 21.69
C ASN A 568 -0.64 21.72 22.73
N GLU A 569 0.49 21.04 22.66
CA GLU A 569 0.92 20.10 23.69
C GLU A 569 1.83 20.81 24.70
N GLU A 570 1.38 20.88 25.95
CA GLU A 570 2.12 21.54 27.03
C GLU A 570 3.32 20.70 27.49
N PRO A 571 4.56 21.27 27.51
CA PRO A 571 5.72 20.54 28.01
C PRO A 571 5.54 20.01 29.44
N GLY A 572 5.90 18.74 29.65
CA GLY A 572 5.80 18.07 30.94
C GLY A 572 4.46 17.41 31.25
N THR A 573 3.48 17.42 30.33
CA THR A 573 2.16 16.81 30.55
C THR A 573 2.02 15.41 29.99
N THR A 574 2.87 15.03 29.02
CA THR A 574 2.75 13.77 28.25
C THR A 574 3.76 12.68 28.65
N GLY A 575 4.54 12.91 29.72
CA GLY A 575 5.50 11.94 30.27
C GLY A 575 6.70 11.68 29.35
N GLU A 576 7.45 10.62 29.65
CA GLU A 576 8.71 10.27 28.97
C GLU A 576 8.51 9.99 27.45
N TRP A 577 7.36 9.52 27.07
CA TRP A 577 7.01 9.17 25.69
C TRP A 577 6.31 10.33 24.93
N GLY A 578 6.11 11.49 25.60
CA GLY A 578 5.53 12.68 24.98
C GLY A 578 6.49 13.39 24.04
N VAL A 579 5.97 14.41 23.34
CA VAL A 579 6.71 15.18 22.33
C VAL A 579 7.84 16.02 22.93
N TRP A 580 7.83 16.29 24.23
CA TRP A 580 8.80 17.15 24.90
C TRP A 580 9.81 16.34 25.73
N GLN A 581 11.08 16.54 25.43
CA GLN A 581 12.18 16.04 26.24
C GLN A 581 12.56 17.11 27.27
N ASP A 582 12.53 16.75 28.55
CA ASP A 582 13.04 17.62 29.61
C ASP A 582 14.58 17.65 29.58
N LEU A 583 15.15 18.82 29.38
CA LEU A 583 16.61 19.06 29.40
C LEU A 583 17.11 19.55 30.75
N GLY A 584 16.24 19.58 31.78
CA GLY A 584 16.55 19.95 33.14
C GLY A 584 16.05 21.35 33.53
N ALA A 585 16.16 21.59 34.85
CA ALA A 585 15.77 22.88 35.41
C ALA A 585 16.71 24.01 34.96
N CYS A 586 16.16 25.22 34.83
CA CYS A 586 16.92 26.43 34.49
C CYS A 586 17.61 27.04 35.68
#